data_d02b651d33dca0d2665a343f3ba8c598
#
_entry.id   d02b651d33dca0d2665a343f3ba8c598
#
_cell.length_a   1.000
_cell.length_b   1.000
_cell.length_c   1.000
_cell.angle_alpha   90.00
_cell.angle_beta   90.00
_cell.angle_gamma   90.00
#
_symmetry.space_group_name_H-M   'P 1'
#
loop_
_entity.id
_entity.type
_entity.pdbx_description
1 polymer ?
#
loop_
_entity_poly.entity_id
_entity_poly.type
_entity_poly.pdbx_seq_one_letter_code
_entity_poly.pdbx_strand_id
1 'polypeptide(L)'
;MDKKGIYLITGIVATVLFWIFRLEVYEGLYQAPGYSDAMYNTGIYGIVGIISAAMAWGAAAIFYYAINSVRFARWWHWLSILAIVSILAPIVCYCVNSSIFNSENYSYAAEMVSFEGVNMIFTAVLYVVASYSIRWWSSNCRHTPFPQ
;
A
#
# COMPACT_ATOMS: atom_id res chain seq x y z
N MET A 1 24.76 -14.48 -1.25
CA MET A 1 23.91 -13.27 -1.38
C MET A 1 23.99 -12.47 -0.09
N ASP A 2 24.11 -11.17 -0.20
CA ASP A 2 24.17 -10.28 0.95
C ASP A 2 22.81 -10.28 1.70
N LYS A 3 22.84 -10.16 3.03
CA LYS A 3 21.61 -10.08 3.86
C LYS A 3 20.66 -8.98 3.38
N LYS A 4 21.19 -7.85 2.93
CA LYS A 4 20.40 -6.74 2.36
C LYS A 4 19.61 -7.18 1.13
N GLY A 5 20.24 -7.94 0.24
CA GLY A 5 19.57 -8.48 -0.93
C GLY A 5 18.45 -9.46 -0.60
N ILE A 6 18.62 -10.26 0.46
CA ILE A 6 17.57 -11.16 0.94
C ILE A 6 16.34 -10.38 1.37
N TYR A 7 16.52 -9.31 2.16
CA TYR A 7 15.39 -8.48 2.60
C TYR A 7 14.64 -7.85 1.43
N LEU A 8 15.37 -7.35 0.42
CA LEU A 8 14.76 -6.78 -0.78
C LEU A 8 13.93 -7.83 -1.54
N ILE A 9 14.51 -8.98 -1.79
CA ILE A 9 13.83 -10.07 -2.51
C ILE A 9 12.60 -10.53 -1.73
N THR A 10 12.72 -10.72 -0.42
CA THR A 10 11.60 -11.11 0.44
C THR A 10 10.45 -10.09 0.37
N GLY A 11 10.77 -8.81 0.42
CA GLY A 11 9.76 -7.75 0.32
C GLY A 11 9.08 -7.72 -1.05
N ILE A 12 9.83 -7.89 -2.12
CA ILE A 12 9.28 -7.97 -3.48
C ILE A 12 8.37 -9.20 -3.61
N VAL A 13 8.84 -10.37 -3.17
CA VAL A 13 8.04 -11.60 -3.20
C VAL A 13 6.77 -11.46 -2.39
N ALA A 14 6.84 -10.90 -1.18
CA ALA A 14 5.66 -10.66 -0.35
C ALA A 14 4.65 -9.74 -1.05
N THR A 15 5.10 -8.68 -1.69
CA THR A 15 4.25 -7.75 -2.43
C THR A 15 3.62 -8.42 -3.65
N VAL A 16 4.36 -9.22 -4.39
CA VAL A 16 3.86 -9.99 -5.54
C VAL A 16 2.82 -11.01 -5.09
N LEU A 17 3.08 -11.73 -4.00
CA LEU A 17 2.12 -12.69 -3.43
C LEU A 17 0.84 -11.98 -2.97
N PHE A 18 0.95 -10.83 -2.32
CA PHE A 18 -0.21 -9.99 -1.98
C PHE A 18 -1.05 -9.68 -3.22
N TRP A 19 -0.43 -9.27 -4.31
CA TRP A 19 -1.15 -8.94 -5.53
C TRP A 19 -1.76 -10.17 -6.21
N ILE A 20 -1.06 -11.31 -6.22
CA ILE A 20 -1.59 -12.57 -6.77
C ILE A 20 -2.83 -13.01 -5.99
N PHE A 21 -2.77 -13.00 -4.66
CA PHE A 21 -3.86 -13.40 -3.77
C PHE A 21 -4.78 -12.25 -3.35
N ARG A 22 -4.82 -11.17 -4.13
CA ARG A 22 -5.59 -9.96 -3.81
C ARG A 22 -7.07 -10.21 -3.53
N LEU A 23 -7.69 -11.13 -4.25
CA LEU A 23 -9.10 -11.48 -4.03
C LEU A 23 -9.32 -12.04 -2.64
N GLU A 24 -8.57 -13.05 -2.28
CA GLU A 24 -8.67 -13.72 -0.97
C GLU A 24 -8.34 -12.74 0.17
N VAL A 25 -7.34 -11.90 -0.04
CA VAL A 25 -6.88 -10.93 0.96
C VAL A 25 -7.95 -9.85 1.19
N TYR A 26 -8.45 -9.22 0.15
CA TYR A 26 -9.48 -8.17 0.30
C TYR A 26 -10.82 -8.73 0.73
N GLU A 27 -11.29 -9.80 0.10
CA GLU A 27 -12.58 -10.41 0.43
C GLU A 27 -12.58 -11.11 1.79
N GLY A 28 -11.43 -11.53 2.29
CA GLY A 28 -11.27 -12.05 3.64
C GLY A 28 -11.61 -11.05 4.74
N LEU A 29 -11.48 -9.75 4.47
CA LEU A 29 -11.80 -8.68 5.41
C LEU A 29 -13.06 -7.91 5.05
N TYR A 30 -13.43 -7.84 3.79
CA TYR A 30 -14.60 -7.09 3.35
C TYR A 30 -15.28 -7.76 2.18
N GLN A 31 -16.55 -8.07 2.36
CA GLN A 31 -17.44 -8.55 1.30
C GLN A 31 -18.77 -7.81 1.39
N ALA A 32 -19.27 -7.35 0.24
CA ALA A 32 -20.61 -6.79 0.12
C ALA A 32 -21.31 -7.43 -1.07
N PRO A 33 -22.50 -8.03 -0.91
CA PRO A 33 -23.24 -8.63 -2.01
C PRO A 33 -23.46 -7.62 -3.15
N GLY A 34 -23.22 -8.03 -4.38
CA GLY A 34 -23.31 -7.18 -5.56
C GLY A 34 -22.09 -6.31 -5.80
N TYR A 35 -21.60 -5.61 -4.79
CA TYR A 35 -20.40 -4.77 -4.93
C TYR A 35 -19.13 -5.59 -5.13
N SER A 36 -18.94 -6.64 -4.33
CA SER A 36 -17.79 -7.54 -4.49
C SER A 36 -17.80 -8.24 -5.85
N ASP A 37 -18.95 -8.66 -6.34
CA ASP A 37 -19.11 -9.25 -7.68
C ASP A 37 -18.78 -8.23 -8.78
N ALA A 38 -19.24 -6.98 -8.62
CA ALA A 38 -18.93 -5.91 -9.56
C ALA A 38 -17.45 -5.57 -9.59
N MET A 39 -16.78 -5.54 -8.43
CA MET A 39 -15.33 -5.35 -8.35
C MET A 39 -14.55 -6.49 -9.02
N TYR A 40 -14.98 -7.72 -8.83
CA TYR A 40 -14.37 -8.87 -9.48
C TYR A 40 -14.48 -8.78 -11.00
N ASN A 41 -15.69 -8.49 -11.51
CA ASN A 41 -15.96 -8.42 -12.94
C ASN A 41 -15.23 -7.27 -13.64
N THR A 42 -15.01 -6.15 -12.95
CA THR A 42 -14.30 -4.99 -13.51
C THR A 42 -12.78 -5.03 -13.29
N GLY A 43 -12.26 -6.01 -12.54
CA GLY A 43 -10.83 -6.14 -12.26
C GLY A 43 -10.28 -5.08 -11.29
N ILE A 44 -11.13 -4.45 -10.49
CA ILE A 44 -10.75 -3.37 -9.57
C ILE A 44 -9.76 -3.85 -8.51
N TYR A 45 -9.87 -5.08 -8.02
CA TYR A 45 -8.93 -5.61 -7.03
C TYR A 45 -7.47 -5.54 -7.51
N GLY A 46 -7.23 -5.88 -8.79
CA GLY A 46 -5.90 -5.77 -9.38
C GLY A 46 -5.41 -4.33 -9.47
N ILE A 47 -6.27 -3.42 -9.89
CA ILE A 47 -5.96 -1.99 -10.02
C ILE A 47 -5.63 -1.38 -8.66
N VAL A 48 -6.47 -1.61 -7.67
CA VAL A 48 -6.29 -1.11 -6.29
C VAL A 48 -5.02 -1.69 -5.67
N GLY A 49 -4.77 -2.98 -5.86
CA GLY A 49 -3.56 -3.64 -5.36
C GLY A 49 -2.28 -3.03 -5.94
N ILE A 50 -2.26 -2.76 -7.24
CA ILE A 50 -1.12 -2.13 -7.91
C ILE A 50 -0.91 -0.69 -7.41
N ILE A 51 -1.97 0.11 -7.34
CA ILE A 51 -1.90 1.50 -6.87
C ILE A 51 -1.38 1.54 -5.43
N SER A 52 -1.94 0.73 -4.55
CA SER A 52 -1.55 0.69 -3.14
C SER A 52 -0.10 0.25 -2.96
N ALA A 53 0.34 -0.78 -3.69
CA ALA A 53 1.72 -1.25 -3.67
C ALA A 53 2.69 -0.19 -4.22
N ALA A 54 2.36 0.43 -5.35
CA ALA A 54 3.20 1.46 -5.96
C ALA A 54 3.34 2.68 -5.04
N MET A 55 2.26 3.12 -4.42
CA MET A 55 2.28 4.27 -3.50
C MET A 55 3.04 3.94 -2.21
N ALA A 56 2.86 2.75 -1.65
CA ALA A 56 3.57 2.32 -0.45
C ALA A 56 5.09 2.22 -0.68
N TRP A 57 5.51 1.56 -1.75
CA TRP A 57 6.92 1.46 -2.12
C TRP A 57 7.51 2.82 -2.51
N GLY A 58 6.75 3.64 -3.23
CA GLY A 58 7.15 4.99 -3.59
C GLY A 58 7.35 5.89 -2.37
N ALA A 59 6.45 5.84 -1.41
CA ALA A 59 6.57 6.59 -0.16
C ALA A 59 7.79 6.14 0.66
N ALA A 60 8.04 4.84 0.76
CA ALA A 60 9.23 4.30 1.41
C ALA A 60 10.51 4.76 0.71
N ALA A 61 10.56 4.71 -0.62
CA ALA A 61 11.68 5.18 -1.40
C ALA A 61 11.94 6.69 -1.20
N ILE A 62 10.89 7.48 -1.16
CA ILE A 62 10.99 8.93 -0.89
C ILE A 62 11.60 9.17 0.50
N PHE A 63 11.12 8.46 1.52
CA PHE A 63 11.63 8.63 2.87
C PHE A 63 13.11 8.26 2.99
N TYR A 64 13.51 7.11 2.45
CA TYR A 64 14.87 6.58 2.63
C TYR A 64 15.89 7.17 1.65
N TYR A 65 15.49 7.64 0.49
CA TYR A 65 16.41 8.08 -0.57
C TYR A 65 16.25 9.53 -1.00
N ALA A 66 15.02 10.06 -1.05
CA ALA A 66 14.81 11.46 -1.41
C ALA A 66 14.97 12.39 -0.21
N ILE A 67 14.30 12.08 0.91
CA ILE A 67 14.45 12.83 2.16
C ILE A 67 15.82 12.53 2.76
N ASN A 68 16.09 11.27 3.07
CA ASN A 68 17.38 10.73 3.51
C ASN A 68 18.17 11.69 4.40
N SER A 69 17.53 12.23 5.45
CA SER A 69 18.07 13.28 6.30
C SER A 69 18.22 12.81 7.74
N VAL A 70 19.36 13.12 8.36
CA VAL A 70 19.59 12.87 9.79
C VAL A 70 18.54 13.60 10.63
N ARG A 71 18.12 14.80 10.20
CA ARG A 71 17.10 15.59 10.88
C ARG A 71 15.73 14.92 10.91
N PHE A 72 15.38 14.16 9.86
CA PHE A 72 14.10 13.48 9.71
C PHE A 72 14.21 11.98 9.87
N ALA A 73 15.25 11.46 10.48
CA ALA A 73 15.53 10.03 10.64
C ALA A 73 14.95 9.42 11.92
N ARG A 74 13.95 10.02 12.51
CA ARG A 74 13.28 9.52 13.71
C ARG A 74 12.05 8.69 13.35
N TRP A 75 11.65 7.78 14.26
CA TRP A 75 10.52 6.89 14.06
C TRP A 75 9.20 7.63 13.78
N TRP A 76 8.98 8.78 14.40
CA TRP A 76 7.75 9.56 14.20
C TRP A 76 7.70 10.29 12.85
N HIS A 77 8.84 10.59 12.22
CA HIS A 77 8.87 11.07 10.83
C HIS A 77 8.46 9.95 9.88
N TRP A 78 8.97 8.74 10.11
CA TRP A 78 8.58 7.55 9.36
C TRP A 78 7.08 7.26 9.53
N LEU A 79 6.58 7.36 10.76
CA LEU A 79 5.16 7.18 11.07
C LEU A 79 4.28 8.24 10.38
N SER A 80 4.76 9.47 10.25
CA SER A 80 4.07 10.54 9.53
C SER A 80 3.92 10.21 8.05
N ILE A 81 4.95 9.68 7.41
CA ILE A 81 4.89 9.23 6.02
C ILE A 81 3.94 8.03 5.87
N LEU A 82 3.96 7.10 6.81
CA LEU A 82 3.01 5.99 6.85
C LEU A 82 1.56 6.49 6.91
N ALA A 83 1.27 7.44 7.79
CA ALA A 83 -0.06 8.03 7.91
C ALA A 83 -0.49 8.72 6.61
N ILE A 84 0.40 9.49 5.99
CA ILE A 84 0.12 10.20 4.74
C ILE A 84 -0.19 9.20 3.62
N VAL A 85 0.63 8.20 3.38
CA VAL A 85 0.42 7.24 2.30
C VAL A 85 -0.80 6.36 2.55
N SER A 86 -1.06 6.00 3.81
CA SER A 86 -2.23 5.20 4.19
C SER A 86 -3.56 5.94 3.97
N ILE A 87 -3.53 7.26 3.95
CA ILE A 87 -4.69 8.10 3.63
C ILE A 87 -4.76 8.38 2.13
N LEU A 88 -3.64 8.74 1.50
CA LEU A 88 -3.61 9.12 0.08
C LEU A 88 -3.91 7.96 -0.86
N ALA A 89 -3.39 6.77 -0.60
CA ALA A 89 -3.63 5.62 -1.47
C ALA A 89 -5.12 5.25 -1.56
N PRO A 90 -5.88 5.14 -0.45
CA PRO A 90 -7.33 4.96 -0.50
C PRO A 90 -8.06 6.07 -1.25
N ILE A 91 -7.66 7.32 -1.11
CA ILE A 91 -8.28 8.45 -1.82
C ILE A 91 -8.11 8.28 -3.33
N VAL A 92 -6.90 7.98 -3.79
CA VAL A 92 -6.62 7.74 -5.21
C VAL A 92 -7.42 6.53 -5.72
N CYS A 93 -7.44 5.44 -4.97
CA CYS A 93 -8.21 4.25 -5.31
C CYS A 93 -9.71 4.54 -5.37
N TYR A 94 -10.24 5.32 -4.43
CA TYR A 94 -11.64 5.73 -4.45
C TYR A 94 -11.97 6.53 -5.70
N CYS A 95 -11.12 7.46 -6.11
CA CYS A 95 -11.33 8.25 -7.32
C CYS A 95 -11.36 7.35 -8.57
N VAL A 96 -10.45 6.39 -8.66
CA VAL A 96 -10.40 5.43 -9.77
C VAL A 96 -11.66 4.56 -9.79
N ASN A 97 -12.04 3.99 -8.63
CA ASN A 97 -13.23 3.15 -8.50
C ASN A 97 -14.50 3.93 -8.84
N SER A 98 -14.62 5.15 -8.34
CA SER A 98 -15.76 6.03 -8.62
C SER A 98 -15.87 6.34 -10.11
N SER A 99 -14.76 6.58 -10.78
CA SER A 99 -14.73 6.79 -12.23
C SER A 99 -15.26 5.58 -13.01
N ILE A 100 -14.86 4.37 -12.60
CA ILE A 100 -15.30 3.13 -13.26
C ILE A 100 -16.80 2.88 -13.01
N PHE A 101 -17.25 2.95 -11.75
CA PHE A 101 -18.65 2.65 -11.40
C PHE A 101 -19.62 3.73 -11.87
N ASN A 102 -19.24 5.00 -11.89
CA ASN A 102 -20.09 6.06 -12.41
C ASN A 102 -20.38 5.90 -13.92
N SER A 103 -19.43 5.38 -14.68
CA SER A 103 -19.63 5.11 -16.11
C SER A 103 -20.64 3.98 -16.36
N GLU A 104 -20.86 3.10 -15.37
CA GLU A 104 -21.79 1.97 -15.45
C GLU A 104 -23.14 2.25 -14.76
N ASN A 105 -23.38 3.46 -14.28
CA ASN A 105 -24.60 3.88 -13.57
C ASN A 105 -24.89 3.12 -12.27
N TYR A 106 -23.86 2.62 -11.59
CA TYR A 106 -23.99 1.99 -10.28
C TYR A 106 -23.68 2.98 -9.16
N SER A 107 -24.36 2.82 -8.03
CA SER A 107 -24.15 3.65 -6.83
C SER A 107 -23.66 2.76 -5.67
N TYR A 108 -22.35 2.73 -5.45
CA TYR A 108 -21.73 1.96 -4.38
C TYR A 108 -20.90 2.84 -3.43
N ALA A 109 -21.32 4.08 -3.21
CA ALA A 109 -20.52 5.05 -2.44
C ALA A 109 -20.17 4.56 -1.03
N ALA A 110 -21.13 3.99 -0.30
CA ALA A 110 -20.90 3.47 1.05
C ALA A 110 -19.97 2.26 1.04
N GLU A 111 -20.18 1.35 0.10
CA GLU A 111 -19.37 0.15 -0.07
C GLU A 111 -17.93 0.49 -0.47
N MET A 112 -17.75 1.49 -1.36
CA MET A 112 -16.44 1.98 -1.75
C MET A 112 -15.67 2.57 -0.56
N VAL A 113 -16.33 3.35 0.29
CA VAL A 113 -15.72 3.91 1.49
C VAL A 113 -15.27 2.81 2.45
N SER A 114 -16.10 1.82 2.67
CA SER A 114 -15.79 0.67 3.53
C SER A 114 -14.62 -0.15 2.98
N PHE A 115 -14.61 -0.40 1.69
CA PHE A 115 -13.52 -1.10 1.01
C PHE A 115 -12.20 -0.33 1.12
N GLU A 116 -12.22 0.99 0.95
CA GLU A 116 -11.03 1.82 1.08
C GLU A 116 -10.52 1.90 2.51
N GLY A 117 -11.38 1.73 3.52
CA GLY A 117 -10.97 1.58 4.90
C GLY A 117 -10.12 0.32 5.10
N VAL A 118 -10.49 -0.79 4.47
CA VAL A 118 -9.67 -2.02 4.46
C VAL A 118 -8.38 -1.80 3.67
N ASN A 119 -8.46 -1.12 2.53
CA ASN A 119 -7.28 -0.82 1.72
C ASN A 119 -6.26 0.07 2.45
N MET A 120 -6.73 0.95 3.33
CA MET A 120 -5.85 1.74 4.21
C MET A 120 -4.95 0.84 5.06
N ILE A 121 -5.51 -0.21 5.64
CA ILE A 121 -4.76 -1.18 6.44
C ILE A 121 -3.70 -1.89 5.58
N PHE A 122 -4.08 -2.36 4.41
CA PHE A 122 -3.14 -3.04 3.49
C PHE A 122 -2.05 -2.11 2.97
N THR A 123 -2.37 -0.85 2.69
CA THR A 123 -1.38 0.14 2.29
C THR A 123 -0.35 0.38 3.40
N ALA A 124 -0.79 0.48 4.65
CA ALA A 124 0.09 0.61 5.79
C ALA A 124 1.03 -0.60 5.93
N VAL A 125 0.49 -1.82 5.80
CA VAL A 125 1.29 -3.05 5.84
C VAL A 125 2.31 -3.09 4.70
N LEU A 126 1.91 -2.73 3.49
CA LEU A 126 2.81 -2.68 2.32
C LEU A 126 3.92 -1.64 2.50
N TYR A 127 3.62 -0.50 3.10
CA TYR A 127 4.62 0.51 3.44
C TYR A 127 5.65 -0.01 4.46
N VAL A 128 5.21 -0.74 5.47
CA VAL A 128 6.11 -1.40 6.45
C VAL A 128 7.00 -2.41 5.74
N VAL A 129 6.42 -3.27 4.90
CA VAL A 129 7.18 -4.27 4.12
C VAL A 129 8.21 -3.58 3.22
N ALA A 130 7.82 -2.56 2.49
CA ALA A 130 8.71 -1.79 1.63
C ALA A 130 9.85 -1.14 2.43
N SER A 131 9.52 -0.52 3.55
CA SER A 131 10.48 0.15 4.43
C SER A 131 11.59 -0.80 4.89
N TYR A 132 11.21 -1.97 5.44
CA TYR A 132 12.18 -2.96 5.89
C TYR A 132 12.95 -3.64 4.75
N SER A 133 12.42 -3.59 3.54
CA SER A 133 13.09 -4.16 2.37
C SER A 133 14.19 -3.27 1.82
N ILE A 134 13.99 -1.95 1.82
CA ILE A 134 14.88 -1.01 1.13
C ILE A 134 15.72 -0.13 2.04
N ARG A 135 15.44 -0.04 3.34
CA ARG A 135 16.11 0.91 4.25
C ARG A 135 17.63 0.73 4.35
N TRP A 136 18.12 -0.45 4.02
CA TRP A 136 19.52 -0.86 4.26
C TRP A 136 20.56 -0.08 3.46
N TRP A 137 20.15 0.51 2.34
CA TRP A 137 21.01 1.32 1.48
C TRP A 137 20.90 2.82 1.75
N SER A 138 19.99 3.22 2.65
CA SER A 138 19.89 4.62 3.07
C SER A 138 21.08 5.00 3.94
N SER A 139 21.70 6.13 3.67
CA SER A 139 22.84 6.61 4.44
C SER A 139 22.45 7.17 5.80
N ASN A 140 21.32 7.87 5.90
CA ASN A 140 20.90 8.58 7.10
C ASN A 140 19.72 7.94 7.82
N CYS A 141 18.86 7.22 7.12
CA CYS A 141 17.58 6.72 7.64
C CYS A 141 17.54 5.20 7.82
N ARG A 142 18.63 4.48 7.56
CA ARG A 142 18.65 3.01 7.57
C ARG A 142 18.23 2.35 8.90
N HIS A 143 18.33 3.07 10.00
CA HIS A 143 17.94 2.56 11.33
C HIS A 143 16.54 2.99 11.75
N THR A 144 15.79 3.64 10.85
CA THR A 144 14.41 4.03 11.08
C THR A 144 13.47 2.95 10.56
N PRO A 145 12.35 2.62 11.22
CA PRO A 145 11.84 3.22 12.45
C PRO A 145 12.50 2.71 13.74
N PHE A 146 13.09 1.53 13.71
CA PHE A 146 13.74 0.93 14.86
C PHE A 146 15.19 0.64 14.57
N PRO A 147 16.11 1.06 15.45
CA PRO A 147 17.53 0.74 15.30
C PRO A 147 17.76 -0.77 15.47
N GLN A 148 18.74 -1.29 14.74
CA GLN A 148 19.22 -2.67 14.85
C GLN A 148 20.73 -2.67 15.05
#